data_1f06bb86cc350adc5690f0a1d45ae871
#
_entry.id   1f06bb86cc350adc5690f0a1d45ae871
#
_cell.length_a   1.000
_cell.length_b   1.000
_cell.length_c   1.000
_cell.angle_alpha   90.00
_cell.angle_beta   90.00
_cell.angle_gamma   90.00
#
_symmetry.space_group_name_H-M   'P 1'
#
loop_
_entity.id
_entity.type
_entity.pdbx_description
1 polymer ?
#
loop_
_entity_poly.entity_id
_entity_poly.type
_entity_poly.pdbx_seq_one_letter_code
_entity_poly.pdbx_strand_id
1 'polypeptide(L)'
;MSTTNPLFQGEGIKELIPQRHPIIMVDTFYDATEMECNTGLTILDDNIFCENGSLLEPGIIEHIAQSASAHAGYKEKLKNSPNPPVGYIGEVKKFKLYRKPAVGEQLHTFIKIASEIMNVSLIKTETKVGDELIASCQMKIYIKE
;
A
#
# COMPACT_ATOMS: atom_id res chain seq x y z
N MET A 1 9.12 16.61 -3.86
CA MET A 1 8.72 15.28 -4.31
C MET A 1 9.78 14.71 -5.22
N SER A 2 10.05 13.45 -5.07
CA SER A 2 11.05 12.80 -5.91
C SER A 2 10.62 12.79 -7.37
N THR A 3 11.51 13.14 -8.26
CA THR A 3 11.29 13.04 -9.71
C THR A 3 11.84 11.74 -10.26
N THR A 4 12.34 10.86 -9.38
CA THR A 4 12.89 9.57 -9.80
C THR A 4 11.80 8.65 -10.31
N ASN A 5 12.14 7.82 -11.27
CA ASN A 5 11.22 6.82 -11.78
C ASN A 5 10.90 5.81 -10.68
N PRO A 6 9.65 5.32 -10.60
CA PRO A 6 9.30 4.28 -9.65
C PRO A 6 10.10 3.01 -9.89
N LEU A 7 10.35 2.25 -8.83
CA LEU A 7 11.01 0.94 -8.93
C LEU A 7 10.10 -0.06 -9.66
N PHE A 8 8.79 0.00 -9.40
CA PHE A 8 7.80 -0.86 -10.05
C PHE A 8 6.56 -0.04 -10.35
N GLN A 9 5.90 -0.35 -11.47
CA GLN A 9 4.71 0.38 -11.89
C GLN A 9 3.86 -0.50 -12.81
N GLY A 10 2.54 -0.33 -12.76
CA GLY A 10 1.63 -1.06 -13.63
C GLY A 10 1.72 -2.56 -13.42
N GLU A 11 1.92 -3.30 -14.50
CA GLU A 11 2.02 -4.75 -14.45
C GLU A 11 3.18 -5.25 -13.61
N GLY A 12 4.23 -4.44 -13.46
CA GLY A 12 5.38 -4.79 -12.63
C GLY A 12 5.03 -4.96 -11.16
N ILE A 13 3.95 -4.35 -10.69
CA ILE A 13 3.49 -4.51 -9.31
C ILE A 13 3.17 -5.97 -8.97
N LYS A 14 2.76 -6.75 -9.96
CA LYS A 14 2.43 -8.18 -9.77
C LYS A 14 3.62 -9.00 -9.30
N GLU A 15 4.84 -8.50 -9.49
CA GLU A 15 6.04 -9.16 -8.97
C GLU A 15 6.19 -9.02 -7.47
N LEU A 16 5.49 -8.06 -6.87
CA LEU A 16 5.63 -7.72 -5.45
C LEU A 16 4.48 -8.23 -4.59
N ILE A 17 3.28 -8.38 -5.17
CA ILE A 17 2.08 -8.75 -4.42
C ILE A 17 1.32 -9.88 -5.13
N PRO A 18 0.61 -10.72 -4.36
CA PRO A 18 -0.17 -11.82 -4.94
C PRO A 18 -1.55 -11.40 -5.45
N GLN A 19 -2.07 -10.25 -5.00
CA GLN A 19 -3.39 -9.77 -5.41
C GLN A 19 -3.43 -9.50 -6.91
N ARG A 20 -4.61 -9.66 -7.52
CA ARG A 20 -4.84 -9.46 -8.94
C ARG A 20 -6.13 -8.69 -9.16
N HIS A 21 -6.30 -8.16 -10.36
CA HIS A 21 -7.54 -7.47 -10.74
C HIS A 21 -8.75 -8.36 -10.44
N PRO A 22 -9.83 -7.85 -9.89
CA PRO A 22 -10.13 -6.43 -9.65
C PRO A 22 -9.76 -5.91 -8.25
N ILE A 23 -9.12 -6.73 -7.41
CA ILE A 23 -8.87 -6.40 -6.00
C ILE A 23 -7.54 -5.65 -5.80
N ILE A 24 -6.70 -5.54 -6.83
CA ILE A 24 -5.40 -4.90 -6.71
C ILE A 24 -5.56 -3.40 -6.44
N MET A 25 -4.90 -2.90 -5.38
CA MET A 25 -5.06 -1.53 -4.91
C MET A 25 -3.73 -0.78 -4.79
N VAL A 26 -2.70 -1.21 -5.51
CA VAL A 26 -1.41 -0.52 -5.64
C VAL A 26 -1.01 -0.58 -7.11
N ASP A 27 -0.64 0.55 -7.69
CA ASP A 27 -0.16 0.56 -9.07
C ASP A 27 1.26 1.09 -9.20
N THR A 28 1.84 1.63 -8.11
CA THR A 28 3.17 2.22 -8.14
C THR A 28 3.90 1.92 -6.85
N PHE A 29 5.16 1.52 -6.97
CA PHE A 29 6.08 1.32 -5.84
C PHE A 29 7.28 2.20 -6.13
N TYR A 30 7.37 3.35 -5.43
CA TYR A 30 8.35 4.38 -5.76
C TYR A 30 9.75 4.02 -5.27
N ASP A 31 9.86 3.72 -3.98
CA ASP A 31 11.14 3.45 -3.35
C ASP A 31 10.95 2.73 -2.03
N ALA A 32 12.03 2.19 -1.52
CA ALA A 32 12.02 1.52 -0.24
C ALA A 32 13.42 1.45 0.38
N THR A 33 13.42 1.49 1.70
CA THR A 33 14.54 1.04 2.51
C THR A 33 14.08 -0.20 3.26
N GLU A 34 14.90 -0.72 4.17
CA GLU A 34 14.51 -1.89 4.97
C GLU A 34 13.25 -1.62 5.78
N MET A 35 13.08 -0.40 6.31
CA MET A 35 12.01 -0.06 7.24
C MET A 35 10.96 0.90 6.69
N GLU A 36 11.11 1.42 5.47
CA GLU A 36 10.21 2.43 4.92
C GLU A 36 9.95 2.17 3.45
N CYS A 37 8.78 2.59 2.97
CA CYS A 37 8.50 2.59 1.54
C CYS A 37 7.47 3.65 1.17
N ASN A 38 7.41 3.95 -0.12
CA ASN A 38 6.43 4.87 -0.71
C ASN A 38 5.73 4.16 -1.87
N THR A 39 4.42 4.20 -1.85
CA THR A 39 3.59 3.56 -2.89
C THR A 39 2.54 4.53 -3.41
N GLY A 40 1.84 4.13 -4.44
CA GLY A 40 0.78 4.94 -5.02
C GLY A 40 -0.33 4.14 -5.65
N LEU A 41 -1.43 4.84 -5.90
CA LEU A 41 -2.58 4.30 -6.60
C LEU A 41 -3.34 5.43 -7.27
N THR A 42 -3.59 5.31 -8.56
CA THR A 42 -4.53 6.19 -9.26
C THR A 42 -5.92 5.60 -9.12
N ILE A 43 -6.87 6.41 -8.64
CA ILE A 43 -8.24 5.95 -8.40
C ILE A 43 -9.01 6.00 -9.71
N LEU A 44 -9.37 4.83 -10.24
CA LEU A 44 -10.13 4.73 -11.49
C LEU A 44 -11.62 4.58 -11.17
N ASP A 45 -12.47 4.97 -12.12
CA ASP A 45 -13.91 4.96 -11.91
C ASP A 45 -14.51 3.55 -11.81
N ASP A 46 -13.81 2.54 -12.32
CA ASP A 46 -14.24 1.14 -12.23
C ASP A 46 -13.67 0.42 -10.99
N ASN A 47 -12.98 1.15 -10.11
CA ASN A 47 -12.43 0.56 -8.89
C ASN A 47 -13.57 0.01 -8.03
N ILE A 48 -13.46 -1.25 -7.61
CA ILE A 48 -14.55 -1.93 -6.89
C ILE A 48 -14.84 -1.33 -5.52
N PHE A 49 -13.93 -0.53 -4.98
CA PHE A 49 -14.11 0.14 -3.69
C PHE A 49 -14.63 1.57 -3.83
N CYS A 50 -14.95 2.00 -5.06
CA CYS A 50 -15.50 3.34 -5.30
C CYS A 50 -17.02 3.32 -5.31
N GLU A 51 -17.61 4.40 -4.77
CA GLU A 51 -19.05 4.62 -4.79
C GLU A 51 -19.28 6.13 -4.87
N ASN A 52 -20.17 6.54 -5.77
CA ASN A 52 -20.52 7.95 -5.97
C ASN A 52 -19.28 8.84 -6.22
N GLY A 53 -18.33 8.32 -7.01
CA GLY A 53 -17.15 9.10 -7.42
C GLY A 53 -16.04 9.19 -6.38
N SER A 54 -16.13 8.46 -5.28
CA SER A 54 -15.11 8.49 -4.23
C SER A 54 -14.70 7.09 -3.80
N LEU A 55 -13.44 6.96 -3.39
CA LEU A 55 -12.93 5.72 -2.83
C LEU A 55 -13.39 5.60 -1.39
N LEU A 56 -13.99 4.48 -1.05
CA LEU A 56 -14.50 4.23 0.30
C LEU A 56 -13.39 3.79 1.24
N GLU A 57 -13.65 3.92 2.53
CA GLU A 57 -12.72 3.57 3.59
C GLU A 57 -12.10 2.17 3.45
N PRO A 58 -12.89 1.09 3.16
CA PRO A 58 -12.29 -0.22 2.96
C PRO A 58 -11.26 -0.27 1.84
N GLY A 59 -11.45 0.54 0.79
CA GLY A 59 -10.48 0.62 -0.30
C GLY A 59 -9.17 1.25 0.13
N ILE A 60 -9.23 2.26 0.99
CA ILE A 60 -8.02 2.89 1.52
C ILE A 60 -7.25 1.90 2.40
N ILE A 61 -7.97 1.17 3.26
CA ILE A 61 -7.37 0.17 4.13
C ILE A 61 -6.71 -0.93 3.30
N GLU A 62 -7.39 -1.40 2.25
CA GLU A 62 -6.84 -2.42 1.36
C GLU A 62 -5.60 -1.91 0.63
N HIS A 63 -5.62 -0.66 0.15
CA HIS A 63 -4.46 -0.03 -0.48
C HIS A 63 -3.25 -0.01 0.47
N ILE A 64 -3.47 0.37 1.73
CA ILE A 64 -2.40 0.42 2.73
C ILE A 64 -1.85 -0.99 3.00
N ALA A 65 -2.73 -1.97 3.17
CA ALA A 65 -2.32 -3.35 3.42
C ALA A 65 -1.52 -3.92 2.26
N GLN A 66 -1.97 -3.68 1.02
CA GLN A 66 -1.24 -4.12 -0.16
C GLN A 66 0.08 -3.38 -0.33
N SER A 67 0.15 -2.12 0.07
CA SER A 67 1.40 -1.35 0.07
C SER A 67 2.43 -1.98 1.01
N ALA A 68 2.00 -2.40 2.20
CA ALA A 68 2.87 -3.11 3.14
C ALA A 68 3.31 -4.46 2.57
N SER A 69 2.39 -5.16 1.91
CA SER A 69 2.69 -6.42 1.25
C SER A 69 3.72 -6.23 0.13
N ALA A 70 3.58 -5.14 -0.64
CA ALA A 70 4.54 -4.82 -1.70
C ALA A 70 5.93 -4.56 -1.13
N HIS A 71 6.03 -3.89 0.02
CA HIS A 71 7.30 -3.67 0.70
C HIS A 71 7.96 -5.00 1.07
N ALA A 72 7.19 -5.91 1.67
CA ALA A 72 7.69 -7.23 2.01
C ALA A 72 8.11 -8.01 0.76
N GLY A 73 7.31 -7.92 -0.31
CA GLY A 73 7.61 -8.56 -1.58
C GLY A 73 8.89 -8.05 -2.23
N TYR A 74 9.11 -6.74 -2.15
CA TYR A 74 10.35 -6.14 -2.65
C TYR A 74 11.57 -6.66 -1.90
N LYS A 75 11.49 -6.73 -0.57
CA LYS A 75 12.59 -7.24 0.25
C LYS A 75 12.88 -8.72 -0.06
N GLU A 76 11.84 -9.52 -0.25
CA GLU A 76 12.01 -10.93 -0.64
C GLU A 76 12.61 -11.06 -2.04
N LYS A 77 12.22 -10.19 -2.97
CA LYS A 77 12.78 -10.18 -4.31
C LYS A 77 14.29 -9.88 -4.28
N LEU A 78 14.72 -9.00 -3.40
CA LEU A 78 16.14 -8.73 -3.22
C LEU A 78 16.91 -9.94 -2.70
N LYS A 79 16.23 -10.88 -2.05
CA LYS A 79 16.81 -12.15 -1.56
C LYS A 79 16.63 -13.28 -2.57
N ASN A 80 16.18 -12.98 -3.79
CA ASN A 80 15.92 -13.95 -4.87
C ASN A 80 14.85 -14.99 -4.51
N SER A 81 13.87 -14.60 -3.69
CA SER A 81 12.73 -15.45 -3.38
C SER A 81 11.81 -15.54 -4.61
N PRO A 82 11.32 -16.73 -4.99
CA PRO A 82 10.59 -16.90 -6.24
C PRO A 82 9.17 -16.36 -6.24
N ASN A 83 8.54 -16.23 -5.07
CA ASN A 83 7.14 -15.81 -4.98
C ASN A 83 6.99 -14.68 -3.97
N PRO A 84 6.07 -13.71 -4.25
CA PRO A 84 5.77 -12.70 -3.25
C PRO A 84 5.13 -13.31 -2.01
N PRO A 85 5.46 -12.81 -0.81
CA PRO A 85 4.82 -13.31 0.41
C PRO A 85 3.36 -12.88 0.48
N VAL A 86 2.56 -13.63 1.24
CA VAL A 86 1.15 -13.28 1.46
C VAL A 86 1.06 -12.60 2.82
N GLY A 87 0.46 -11.40 2.83
CA GLY A 87 0.25 -10.64 4.04
C GLY A 87 -1.22 -10.63 4.43
N TYR A 88 -1.49 -10.68 5.72
CA TYR A 88 -2.85 -10.61 6.27
C TYR A 88 -2.93 -9.46 7.26
N ILE A 89 -4.01 -8.68 7.17
CA ILE A 89 -4.29 -7.64 8.15
C ILE A 89 -4.73 -8.33 9.43
N GLY A 90 -3.97 -8.11 10.52
CA GLY A 90 -4.35 -8.61 11.84
C GLY A 90 -5.18 -7.61 12.62
N GLU A 91 -4.83 -6.33 12.50
CA GLU A 91 -5.50 -5.28 13.27
C GLU A 91 -5.24 -3.93 12.62
N VAL A 92 -6.29 -3.10 12.53
CA VAL A 92 -6.17 -1.70 12.10
C VAL A 92 -6.41 -0.83 13.33
N LYS A 93 -5.44 0.04 13.64
CA LYS A 93 -5.48 0.91 14.82
C LYS A 93 -5.43 2.37 14.40
N LYS A 94 -6.14 3.22 15.15
CA LYS A 94 -6.05 4.68 15.02
C LYS A 94 -6.29 5.15 13.59
N PHE A 95 -7.19 4.48 12.88
CA PHE A 95 -7.54 4.88 11.53
C PHE A 95 -8.26 6.22 11.57
N LYS A 96 -7.76 7.17 10.79
CA LYS A 96 -8.36 8.50 10.64
C LYS A 96 -8.49 8.79 9.16
N LEU A 97 -9.69 9.15 8.74
CA LEU A 97 -9.97 9.58 7.38
C LEU A 97 -10.41 11.03 7.43
N TYR A 98 -9.59 11.90 6.84
CA TYR A 98 -9.85 13.34 6.83
C TYR A 98 -10.70 13.74 5.63
N ARG A 99 -10.56 13.03 4.52
CA ARG A 99 -11.32 13.26 3.30
C ARG A 99 -11.31 11.99 2.46
N LYS A 100 -12.45 11.64 1.86
CA LYS A 100 -12.50 10.55 0.89
C LYS A 100 -11.88 11.05 -0.41
N PRO A 101 -10.89 10.34 -0.95
CA PRO A 101 -10.32 10.73 -2.24
C PRO A 101 -11.27 10.41 -3.38
N ALA A 102 -11.22 11.24 -4.42
CA ALA A 102 -12.11 11.15 -5.56
C ALA A 102 -11.48 10.34 -6.71
N VAL A 103 -12.34 9.80 -7.56
CA VAL A 103 -11.91 9.21 -8.83
C VAL A 103 -11.05 10.22 -9.59
N GLY A 104 -9.94 9.77 -10.14
CA GLY A 104 -8.97 10.60 -10.85
C GLY A 104 -7.84 11.10 -9.98
N GLU A 105 -8.00 11.09 -8.66
CA GLU A 105 -6.91 11.48 -7.76
C GLU A 105 -5.92 10.35 -7.59
N GLN A 106 -4.69 10.71 -7.26
CA GLN A 106 -3.60 9.75 -7.06
C GLN A 106 -3.23 9.73 -5.58
N LEU A 107 -3.32 8.54 -4.98
CA LEU A 107 -2.87 8.34 -3.61
C LEU A 107 -1.35 8.18 -3.59
N HIS A 108 -0.74 8.73 -2.55
CA HIS A 108 0.66 8.51 -2.24
C HIS A 108 0.73 8.10 -0.77
N THR A 109 1.20 6.91 -0.50
CA THR A 109 1.25 6.37 0.85
C THR A 109 2.69 6.14 1.29
N PHE A 110 3.02 6.70 2.46
CA PHE A 110 4.28 6.45 3.14
C PHE A 110 4.03 5.42 4.24
N ILE A 111 4.87 4.39 4.28
CA ILE A 111 4.81 3.35 5.31
C ILE A 111 6.14 3.29 6.04
N LYS A 112 6.06 3.26 7.37
CA LYS A 112 7.21 3.05 8.23
C LYS A 112 6.95 1.85 9.12
N ILE A 113 7.87 0.88 9.12
CA ILE A 113 7.80 -0.25 10.03
C ILE A 113 8.28 0.22 11.40
N ALA A 114 7.37 0.24 12.38
CA ALA A 114 7.69 0.66 13.74
C ALA A 114 8.31 -0.48 14.55
N SER A 115 7.86 -1.72 14.32
CA SER A 115 8.47 -2.89 14.93
C SER A 115 8.18 -4.11 14.06
N GLU A 116 9.07 -5.08 14.13
CA GLU A 116 8.94 -6.32 13.38
C GLU A 116 9.47 -7.44 14.27
N ILE A 117 8.55 -8.31 14.69
CA ILE A 117 8.89 -9.43 15.58
C ILE A 117 8.31 -10.69 14.95
N MET A 118 9.18 -11.64 14.63
CA MET A 118 8.80 -12.85 13.90
C MET A 118 8.13 -12.46 12.58
N ASN A 119 6.93 -12.91 12.30
CA ASN A 119 6.23 -12.59 11.07
C ASN A 119 5.14 -11.53 11.28
N VAL A 120 5.26 -10.72 12.33
CA VAL A 120 4.30 -9.67 12.64
C VAL A 120 4.98 -8.31 12.53
N SER A 121 4.46 -7.47 11.64
CA SER A 121 4.95 -6.09 11.48
C SER A 121 3.91 -5.13 11.99
N LEU A 122 4.34 -4.17 12.81
CA LEU A 122 3.52 -3.02 13.17
C LEU A 122 3.98 -1.86 12.31
N ILE A 123 3.07 -1.33 11.50
CA ILE A 123 3.38 -0.23 10.58
C ILE A 123 2.63 1.03 10.97
N LYS A 124 3.24 2.18 10.66
CA LYS A 124 2.61 3.49 10.75
C LYS A 124 2.51 4.04 9.33
N THR A 125 1.35 4.58 8.99
CA THR A 125 1.09 4.97 7.60
C THR A 125 0.48 6.36 7.49
N GLU A 126 0.83 7.04 6.41
CA GLU A 126 0.21 8.30 6.01
C GLU A 126 -0.11 8.24 4.53
N THR A 127 -1.34 8.58 4.17
CA THR A 127 -1.78 8.60 2.78
C THR A 127 -2.14 10.03 2.38
N LYS A 128 -1.57 10.50 1.28
CA LYS A 128 -1.75 11.87 0.79
C LYS A 128 -2.27 11.87 -0.63
N VAL A 129 -2.94 12.97 -0.97
CA VAL A 129 -3.22 13.37 -2.36
C VAL A 129 -2.49 14.70 -2.55
N GLY A 130 -1.45 14.69 -3.39
CA GLY A 130 -0.54 15.84 -3.45
C GLY A 130 0.11 16.05 -2.09
N ASP A 131 -0.03 17.25 -1.53
CA ASP A 131 0.51 17.57 -0.21
C ASP A 131 -0.52 17.41 0.91
N GLU A 132 -1.73 17.04 0.56
CA GLU A 132 -2.83 16.94 1.53
C GLU A 132 -2.86 15.57 2.19
N LEU A 133 -2.73 15.53 3.51
CA LEU A 133 -2.91 14.29 4.27
C LEU A 133 -4.41 13.95 4.29
N ILE A 134 -4.79 12.79 3.73
CA ILE A 134 -6.19 12.40 3.69
C ILE A 134 -6.50 11.23 4.62
N ALA A 135 -5.51 10.44 5.01
CA ALA A 135 -5.72 9.31 5.92
C ALA A 135 -4.44 8.97 6.65
N SER A 136 -4.57 8.42 7.84
CA SER A 136 -3.45 7.87 8.60
C SER A 136 -3.93 6.70 9.44
N CYS A 137 -3.04 5.76 9.74
CA CYS A 137 -3.36 4.66 10.64
C CYS A 137 -2.11 3.93 11.10
N GLN A 138 -2.33 2.99 12.01
CA GLN A 138 -1.36 1.96 12.36
C GLN A 138 -2.00 0.62 12.02
N MET A 139 -1.18 -0.36 11.63
CA MET A 139 -1.69 -1.62 11.20
C MET A 139 -0.75 -2.74 11.60
N LYS A 140 -1.31 -3.85 12.07
CA LYS A 140 -0.54 -5.08 12.26
C LYS A 140 -0.72 -5.95 11.04
N ILE A 141 0.39 -6.36 10.45
CA ILE A 141 0.39 -7.22 9.27
C ILE A 141 1.11 -8.52 9.63
N TYR A 142 0.47 -9.63 9.32
CA TYR A 142 1.07 -10.96 9.45
C TYR A 142 1.55 -11.39 8.07
N ILE A 143 2.84 -11.68 7.95
CA ILE A 143 3.43 -12.13 6.69
C ILE A 143 3.57 -13.65 6.74
N LYS A 144 2.94 -14.32 5.79
CA LYS A 144 3.06 -15.76 5.63
C LYS A 144 4.11 -16.04 4.56
N GLU A 145 5.11 -16.78 4.96
CA GLU A 145 6.15 -17.21 4.03
C GLU A 145 5.77 -18.50 3.30
#